data_ad0422bccdfa48785d5f9f381501caeb
#
_entry.id   ad0422bccdfa48785d5f9f381501caeb
#
_cell.length_a   1.000
_cell.length_b   1.000
_cell.length_c   1.000
_cell.angle_alpha   90.00
_cell.angle_beta   90.00
_cell.angle_gamma   90.00
#
_symmetry.space_group_name_H-M   'P 1'
#
loop_
_entity.id
_entity.type
_entity.pdbx_description
1 polymer ?
#
loop_
_entity_poly.entity_id
_entity_poly.type
_entity_poly.pdbx_seq_one_letter_code
_entity_poly.pdbx_strand_id
1 'polypeptide(L)'
;MKLLLTTLLLLFNLTLFAQSNGFAGDYSRNFSKEGDHFIEYKLTLRQDGTFVFHSYSKIKNGIPPEVNKYGKGKWTAKDNVITFLSNKQEDFDAKYTLDFNNSKARFVTKNPRDKSARIIKTKLTFVESEIFWVQRLDIFKI
;
A
#
# COMPACT_ATOMS: atom_id res chain seq x y z
N MET A 1 -26.98 -1.77 -32.84
CA MET A 1 -26.94 -2.43 -31.51
C MET A 1 -25.51 -2.87 -31.10
N LYS A 2 -24.75 -3.55 -31.93
CA LYS A 2 -23.38 -4.00 -31.59
C LYS A 2 -22.41 -2.84 -31.29
N LEU A 3 -22.49 -1.74 -32.04
CA LEU A 3 -21.64 -0.56 -31.82
C LEU A 3 -21.94 0.17 -30.49
N LEU A 4 -23.21 0.26 -30.11
CA LEU A 4 -23.66 0.88 -28.86
C LEU A 4 -23.22 0.07 -27.65
N LEU A 5 -23.23 -1.27 -27.75
CA LEU A 5 -22.79 -2.17 -26.67
C LEU A 5 -21.27 -2.08 -26.45
N THR A 6 -20.49 -1.96 -27.55
CA THR A 6 -19.03 -1.83 -27.49
C THR A 6 -18.62 -0.48 -26.89
N THR A 7 -19.32 0.58 -27.23
CA THR A 7 -19.07 1.92 -26.67
C THR A 7 -19.40 1.99 -25.19
N LEU A 8 -20.48 1.33 -24.75
CA LEU A 8 -20.86 1.25 -23.35
C LEU A 8 -19.84 0.45 -22.55
N LEU A 9 -19.29 -0.64 -23.10
CA LEU A 9 -18.25 -1.45 -22.46
C LEU A 9 -16.93 -0.68 -22.31
N LEU A 10 -16.55 0.15 -23.29
CA LEU A 10 -15.38 1.02 -23.24
C LEU A 10 -15.52 2.14 -22.19
N LEU A 11 -16.70 2.74 -22.06
CA LEU A 11 -16.97 3.76 -21.05
C LEU A 11 -16.92 3.18 -19.63
N PHE A 12 -17.32 1.92 -19.43
CA PHE A 12 -17.27 1.26 -18.13
C PHE A 12 -15.84 1.00 -17.65
N ASN A 13 -14.91 0.74 -18.58
CA ASN A 13 -13.50 0.56 -18.25
C ASN A 13 -12.79 1.88 -17.88
N LEU A 14 -13.19 3.01 -18.46
CA LEU A 14 -12.62 4.33 -18.16
C LEU A 14 -12.95 4.81 -16.74
N THR A 15 -14.10 4.42 -16.20
CA THR A 15 -14.50 4.81 -14.83
C THR A 15 -13.71 4.07 -13.75
N LEU A 16 -13.23 2.86 -14.01
CA LEU A 16 -12.41 2.10 -13.05
C LEU A 16 -11.01 2.70 -12.86
N PHE A 17 -10.44 3.32 -13.91
CA PHE A 17 -9.15 4.00 -13.80
C PHE A 17 -9.25 5.36 -13.08
N ALA A 18 -10.39 6.05 -13.18
CA ALA A 18 -10.57 7.35 -12.54
C ALA A 18 -10.67 7.27 -11.00
N GLN A 19 -11.11 6.14 -10.45
CA GLN A 19 -11.24 5.95 -9.00
C GLN A 19 -9.91 5.62 -8.30
N SER A 20 -8.89 5.18 -9.02
CA SER A 20 -7.60 4.77 -8.45
C SER A 20 -6.60 5.91 -8.26
N ASN A 21 -6.80 7.04 -8.93
CA ASN A 21 -5.82 8.14 -8.98
C ASN A 21 -5.52 8.78 -7.61
N GLY A 22 -6.48 8.81 -6.70
CA GLY A 22 -6.29 9.39 -5.36
C GLY A 22 -5.48 8.51 -4.41
N PHE A 23 -5.50 7.20 -4.62
CA PHE A 23 -4.83 6.22 -3.76
C PHE A 23 -3.41 5.90 -4.24
N ALA A 24 -3.17 5.93 -5.56
CA ALA A 24 -1.87 5.66 -6.13
C ALA A 24 -0.82 6.66 -5.64
N GLY A 25 0.40 6.19 -5.48
CA GLY A 25 1.53 7.00 -5.03
C GLY A 25 2.46 6.24 -4.10
N ASP A 26 3.43 6.95 -3.58
CA ASP A 26 4.42 6.44 -2.66
C ASP A 26 4.04 6.78 -1.22
N TYR A 27 4.25 5.82 -0.34
CA TYR A 27 3.99 5.92 1.09
C TYR A 27 5.23 5.46 1.85
N SER A 28 5.54 6.14 2.95
CA SER A 28 6.69 5.81 3.78
C SER A 28 6.39 5.97 5.26
N ARG A 29 7.05 5.15 6.06
CA ARG A 29 7.10 5.27 7.52
C ARG A 29 8.46 4.83 8.00
N ASN A 30 9.06 5.60 8.87
CA ASN A 30 10.29 5.21 9.55
C ASN A 30 10.15 5.31 11.08
N PHE A 31 10.87 4.47 11.76
CA PHE A 31 11.03 4.47 13.19
C PHE A 31 12.52 4.42 13.49
N SER A 32 12.97 5.31 14.34
CA SER A 32 14.35 5.34 14.82
C SER A 32 14.33 5.39 16.34
N LYS A 33 15.09 4.51 16.97
CA LYS A 33 15.40 4.58 18.39
C LYS A 33 16.89 4.96 18.51
N GLU A 34 17.20 5.94 19.30
CA GLU A 34 18.54 6.51 19.42
C GLU A 34 19.63 5.44 19.42
N GLY A 35 20.45 5.48 18.36
CA GLY A 35 21.69 4.74 18.20
C GLY A 35 21.60 3.26 17.81
N ASP A 36 20.49 2.57 18.04
CA ASP A 36 20.50 1.12 18.07
C ASP A 36 19.52 0.42 17.11
N HIS A 37 18.45 1.08 16.68
CA HIS A 37 17.43 0.43 15.87
C HIS A 37 16.78 1.41 14.89
N PHE A 38 16.82 1.06 13.60
CA PHE A 38 16.14 1.81 12.54
C PHE A 38 15.25 0.84 11.74
N ILE A 39 14.00 1.23 11.50
CA ILE A 39 13.07 0.50 10.64
C ILE A 39 12.46 1.48 9.66
N GLU A 40 12.43 1.12 8.39
CA GLU A 40 11.77 1.86 7.33
C GLU A 40 10.82 0.95 6.56
N TYR A 41 9.62 1.45 6.31
CA TYR A 41 8.63 0.83 5.44
C TYR A 41 8.36 1.74 4.26
N LYS A 42 8.36 1.18 3.06
CA LYS A 42 8.00 1.83 1.80
C LYS A 42 6.94 1.03 1.09
N LEU A 43 5.90 1.69 0.62
CA LEU A 43 4.83 1.10 -0.18
C LEU A 43 4.60 1.98 -1.40
N THR A 44 4.63 1.41 -2.58
CA THR A 44 4.25 2.06 -3.83
C THR A 44 2.97 1.42 -4.35
N LEU A 45 1.90 2.22 -4.48
CA LEU A 45 0.68 1.85 -5.18
C LEU A 45 0.74 2.45 -6.58
N ARG A 46 0.86 1.60 -7.61
CA ARG A 46 0.92 2.06 -9.00
C ARG A 46 -0.49 2.20 -9.58
N GLN A 47 -0.64 3.11 -10.54
CA GLN A 47 -1.91 3.35 -11.22
C GLN A 47 -2.39 2.13 -12.04
N ASP A 48 -1.49 1.24 -12.44
CA ASP A 48 -1.81 0.00 -13.13
C ASP A 48 -2.45 -1.08 -12.23
N GLY A 49 -2.64 -0.80 -10.93
CA GLY A 49 -3.20 -1.72 -9.97
C GLY A 49 -2.19 -2.68 -9.34
N THR A 50 -0.90 -2.47 -9.53
CA THR A 50 0.15 -3.23 -8.87
C THR A 50 0.73 -2.49 -7.68
N PHE A 51 1.29 -3.21 -6.72
CA PHE A 51 2.00 -2.63 -5.59
C PHE A 51 3.35 -3.31 -5.36
N VAL A 52 4.22 -2.57 -4.72
CA VAL A 52 5.49 -3.08 -4.16
C VAL A 52 5.62 -2.56 -2.73
N PHE A 53 5.98 -3.45 -1.82
CA PHE A 53 6.27 -3.15 -0.42
C PHE A 53 7.71 -3.53 -0.08
N HIS A 54 8.37 -2.68 0.68
CA HIS A 54 9.72 -2.91 1.17
C HIS A 54 9.80 -2.57 2.65
N SER A 55 10.31 -3.50 3.44
CA SER A 55 10.69 -3.31 4.83
C SER A 55 12.20 -3.41 4.95
N TYR A 56 12.82 -2.38 5.48
CA TYR A 56 14.22 -2.36 5.83
C TYR A 56 14.37 -2.20 7.34
N SER A 57 15.19 -3.03 7.97
CA SER A 57 15.54 -2.86 9.37
C SER A 57 17.04 -2.96 9.58
N LYS A 58 17.57 -2.10 10.43
CA LYS A 58 18.96 -2.11 10.89
C LYS A 58 19.00 -2.15 12.40
N ILE A 59 19.64 -3.17 12.95
CA ILE A 59 19.77 -3.40 14.38
C ILE A 59 21.26 -3.48 14.70
N LYS A 60 21.75 -2.57 15.55
CA LYS A 60 23.13 -2.62 16.02
C LYS A 60 23.38 -3.95 16.73
N ASN A 61 24.47 -4.61 16.36
CA ASN A 61 24.81 -5.95 16.85
C ASN A 61 23.79 -7.06 16.52
N GLY A 62 22.86 -6.81 15.57
CA GLY A 62 22.00 -7.85 15.03
C GLY A 62 22.77 -8.87 14.17
N ILE A 63 22.21 -10.07 14.04
CA ILE A 63 22.77 -11.12 13.17
C ILE A 63 21.67 -11.64 12.27
N PRO A 64 21.59 -11.20 10.98
CA PRO A 64 22.39 -10.14 10.35
C PRO A 64 22.00 -8.74 10.88
N PRO A 65 22.89 -7.73 10.79
CA PRO A 65 22.60 -6.39 11.28
C PRO A 65 21.58 -5.63 10.43
N GLU A 66 21.44 -6.01 9.18
CA GLU A 66 20.48 -5.42 8.23
C GLU A 66 19.61 -6.49 7.61
N VAL A 67 18.29 -6.24 7.59
CA VAL A 67 17.29 -7.15 7.01
C VAL A 67 16.40 -6.38 6.04
N ASN A 68 16.27 -6.91 4.84
CA ASN A 68 15.35 -6.43 3.82
C ASN A 68 14.28 -7.49 3.56
N LYS A 69 13.02 -7.07 3.54
CA LYS A 69 11.88 -7.92 3.18
C LYS A 69 11.02 -7.22 2.15
N TYR A 70 10.55 -7.96 1.17
CA TYR A 70 9.80 -7.43 0.04
C TYR A 70 8.48 -8.17 -0.15
N GLY A 71 7.46 -7.44 -0.59
CA GLY A 71 6.20 -7.97 -1.05
C GLY A 71 5.74 -7.26 -2.31
N LYS A 72 5.01 -7.93 -3.17
CA LYS A 72 4.38 -7.36 -4.36
C LYS A 72 3.09 -8.07 -4.69
N GLY A 73 2.31 -7.49 -5.57
CA GLY A 73 1.06 -8.03 -6.05
C GLY A 73 0.19 -6.97 -6.67
N LYS A 74 -1.11 -7.14 -6.51
CA LYS A 74 -2.14 -6.25 -7.02
C LYS A 74 -2.91 -5.60 -5.86
N TRP A 75 -3.49 -4.43 -6.11
CA TRP A 75 -4.35 -3.75 -5.18
C TRP A 75 -5.65 -3.28 -5.83
N THR A 76 -6.70 -3.25 -5.05
CA THR A 76 -8.00 -2.69 -5.41
C THR A 76 -8.45 -1.74 -4.31
N ALA A 77 -9.33 -0.80 -4.64
CA ALA A 77 -9.88 0.15 -3.69
C ALA A 77 -11.40 0.19 -3.76
N LYS A 78 -12.03 0.20 -2.59
CA LYS A 78 -13.47 0.41 -2.44
C LYS A 78 -13.74 1.13 -1.12
N ASP A 79 -14.50 2.23 -1.16
CA ASP A 79 -14.91 2.99 0.03
C ASP A 79 -13.74 3.37 0.96
N ASN A 80 -12.65 3.88 0.38
CA ASN A 80 -11.41 4.21 1.09
C ASN A 80 -10.70 3.01 1.76
N VAL A 81 -11.02 1.80 1.37
CA VAL A 81 -10.32 0.58 1.80
C VAL A 81 -9.55 0.02 0.62
N ILE A 82 -8.24 -0.13 0.81
CA ILE A 82 -7.34 -0.77 -0.13
C ILE A 82 -7.23 -2.24 0.25
N THR A 83 -7.51 -3.15 -0.69
CA THR A 83 -7.29 -4.58 -0.52
C THR A 83 -6.09 -5.01 -1.34
N PHE A 84 -5.16 -5.70 -0.71
CA PHE A 84 -3.95 -6.24 -1.33
C PHE A 84 -4.16 -7.70 -1.69
N LEU A 85 -3.71 -8.08 -2.88
CA LEU A 85 -3.79 -9.43 -3.40
C LEU A 85 -2.40 -9.88 -3.84
N SER A 86 -1.93 -10.99 -3.33
CA SER A 86 -0.67 -11.61 -3.75
C SER A 86 -0.95 -13.04 -4.22
N ASN A 87 -0.43 -13.39 -5.39
CA ASN A 87 -0.51 -14.72 -5.95
C ASN A 87 0.82 -15.44 -5.75
N LYS A 88 0.81 -16.60 -5.08
CA LYS A 88 2.03 -17.35 -4.76
C LYS A 88 2.84 -17.75 -5.99
N GLN A 89 2.20 -17.97 -7.13
CA GLN A 89 2.87 -18.38 -8.37
C GLN A 89 3.53 -17.20 -9.10
N GLU A 90 2.92 -16.01 -9.05
CA GLU A 90 3.37 -14.85 -9.83
C GLU A 90 4.18 -13.85 -8.99
N ASP A 91 3.85 -13.72 -7.69
CA ASP A 91 4.34 -12.63 -6.84
C ASP A 91 5.42 -13.06 -5.85
N PHE A 92 5.67 -14.36 -5.72
CA PHE A 92 6.68 -14.90 -4.80
C PHE A 92 7.91 -15.40 -5.54
N ASP A 93 9.07 -15.03 -5.02
CA ASP A 93 10.38 -15.51 -5.47
C ASP A 93 11.40 -15.42 -4.31
N ALA A 94 12.70 -15.57 -4.62
CA ALA A 94 13.76 -15.48 -3.61
C ALA A 94 13.82 -14.12 -2.89
N LYS A 95 13.37 -13.03 -3.54
CA LYS A 95 13.36 -11.67 -3.00
C LYS A 95 12.03 -11.28 -2.39
N TYR A 96 10.94 -11.57 -3.09
CA TYR A 96 9.58 -11.19 -2.69
C TYR A 96 8.94 -12.35 -1.92
N THR A 97 9.00 -12.27 -0.60
CA THR A 97 8.59 -13.37 0.31
C THR A 97 7.41 -13.01 1.21
N LEU A 98 7.01 -11.72 1.26
CA LEU A 98 5.91 -11.28 2.11
C LEU A 98 4.56 -11.54 1.44
N ASP A 99 3.69 -12.24 2.16
CA ASP A 99 2.33 -12.53 1.71
C ASP A 99 1.36 -11.44 2.18
N PHE A 100 1.04 -10.51 1.27
CA PHE A 100 0.05 -9.47 1.51
C PHE A 100 -1.38 -9.89 1.11
N ASN A 101 -1.59 -11.14 0.71
CA ASN A 101 -2.91 -11.57 0.26
C ASN A 101 -3.97 -11.33 1.34
N ASN A 102 -5.08 -10.72 0.94
CA ASN A 102 -6.18 -10.30 1.82
C ASN A 102 -5.83 -9.25 2.89
N SER A 103 -4.64 -8.65 2.85
CA SER A 103 -4.36 -7.49 3.68
C SER A 103 -5.23 -6.31 3.26
N LYS A 104 -5.69 -5.52 4.22
CA LYS A 104 -6.52 -4.33 3.99
C LYS A 104 -5.96 -3.14 4.72
N ALA A 105 -5.97 -1.99 4.06
CA ALA A 105 -5.58 -0.71 4.63
C ALA A 105 -6.66 0.34 4.37
N ARG A 106 -6.94 1.16 5.37
CA ARG A 106 -7.84 2.31 5.25
C ARG A 106 -7.08 3.53 4.81
N PHE A 107 -7.54 4.17 3.75
CA PHE A 107 -7.04 5.46 3.30
C PHE A 107 -7.64 6.58 4.16
N VAL A 108 -6.79 7.37 4.78
CA VAL A 108 -7.17 8.49 5.64
C VAL A 108 -6.58 9.78 5.10
N THR A 109 -7.43 10.75 4.81
CA THR A 109 -7.03 12.08 4.37
C THR A 109 -7.91 13.13 5.03
N LYS A 110 -7.49 14.40 4.99
CA LYS A 110 -8.31 15.50 5.49
C LYS A 110 -9.60 15.60 4.69
N ASN A 111 -10.74 15.67 5.39
CA ASN A 111 -12.03 15.87 4.71
C ASN A 111 -12.00 17.23 3.99
N PRO A 112 -12.38 17.31 2.70
CA PRO A 112 -12.46 18.57 1.95
C PRO A 112 -13.36 19.63 2.61
N ARG A 113 -14.34 19.21 3.40
CA ARG A 113 -15.24 20.10 4.16
C ARG A 113 -14.64 20.60 5.47
N ASP A 114 -13.55 20.01 5.94
CA ASP A 114 -12.86 20.43 7.17
C ASP A 114 -12.03 21.67 6.90
N LYS A 115 -12.56 22.83 7.29
CA LYS A 115 -11.90 24.15 7.15
C LYS A 115 -11.03 24.49 8.37
N SER A 116 -10.85 23.57 9.32
CA SER A 116 -9.99 23.80 10.48
C SER A 116 -8.52 23.89 10.07
N ALA A 117 -7.70 24.54 10.90
CA ALA A 117 -6.25 24.63 10.71
C ALA A 117 -5.50 23.33 11.00
N ARG A 118 -6.21 22.24 11.35
CA ARG A 118 -5.58 20.95 11.65
C ARG A 118 -4.87 20.38 10.43
N ILE A 119 -3.62 19.98 10.60
CA ILE A 119 -2.84 19.28 9.59
C ILE A 119 -3.08 17.79 9.77
N ILE A 120 -3.80 17.17 8.82
CA ILE A 120 -4.00 15.72 8.77
C ILE A 120 -3.19 15.19 7.57
N LYS A 121 -2.10 14.50 7.86
CA LYS A 121 -1.29 13.85 6.82
C LYS A 121 -2.06 12.69 6.21
N THR A 122 -2.08 12.63 4.89
CA THR A 122 -2.65 11.50 4.16
C THR A 122 -1.86 10.23 4.47
N LYS A 123 -2.56 9.17 4.84
CA LYS A 123 -1.95 7.89 5.22
C LYS A 123 -2.80 6.69 4.84
N LEU A 124 -2.18 5.54 4.85
CA LEU A 124 -2.82 4.23 4.92
C LEU A 124 -2.64 3.66 6.32
N THR A 125 -3.72 3.20 6.92
CA THR A 125 -3.70 2.45 8.18
C THR A 125 -4.07 1.01 7.89
N PHE A 126 -3.15 0.07 8.07
CA PHE A 126 -3.43 -1.34 7.90
C PHE A 126 -4.37 -1.81 9.01
N VAL A 127 -5.53 -2.34 8.61
CA VAL A 127 -6.58 -2.81 9.52
C VAL A 127 -6.62 -4.33 9.62
N GLU A 128 -6.22 -5.03 8.55
CA GLU A 128 -6.12 -6.48 8.49
C GLU A 128 -4.84 -6.89 7.75
N SER A 129 -4.09 -7.85 8.29
CA SER A 129 -2.98 -8.51 7.61
C SER A 129 -2.61 -9.79 8.36
N GLU A 130 -2.20 -10.82 7.62
CA GLU A 130 -1.58 -12.02 8.21
C GLU A 130 -0.13 -11.75 8.64
N ILE A 131 0.49 -10.69 8.11
CA ILE A 131 1.80 -10.23 8.55
C ILE A 131 1.60 -9.43 9.84
N PHE A 132 1.86 -10.04 11.01
CA PHE A 132 1.50 -9.49 12.31
C PHE A 132 2.07 -8.08 12.59
N TRP A 133 3.29 -7.78 12.10
CA TRP A 133 3.92 -6.47 12.31
C TRP A 133 3.43 -5.40 11.32
N VAL A 134 2.65 -5.79 10.30
CA VAL A 134 1.95 -4.86 9.40
C VAL A 134 0.60 -4.42 9.99
N GLN A 135 -0.02 -5.24 10.82
CA GLN A 135 -1.28 -4.88 11.47
C GLN A 135 -1.13 -3.59 12.28
N ARG A 136 -2.05 -2.66 12.11
CA ARG A 136 -2.07 -1.32 12.72
C ARG A 136 -0.92 -0.41 12.30
N LEU A 137 -0.16 -0.76 11.27
CA LEU A 137 0.86 0.09 10.70
C LEU A 137 0.22 1.28 9.98
N ASP A 138 0.61 2.49 10.38
CA ASP A 138 0.34 3.71 9.63
C ASP A 138 1.53 4.01 8.70
N ILE A 139 1.24 4.24 7.44
CA ILE A 139 2.24 4.61 6.43
C ILE A 139 1.76 5.86 5.69
N PHE A 140 2.61 6.87 5.61
CA PHE A 140 2.22 8.21 5.16
C PHE A 140 2.55 8.44 3.70
N LYS A 141 1.63 9.08 2.98
CA LYS A 141 1.84 9.50 1.59
C LYS A 141 2.95 10.55 1.52
N ILE A 142 3.87 10.36 0.60
CA ILE A 142 4.98 11.27 0.32
C ILE A 142 4.58 12.26 -0.78
#